data_b4bff10c2a46117abc4fe69e2a96a1b5
#
_entry.id   b4bff10c2a46117abc4fe69e2a96a1b5
#
_cell.length_a   1.000
_cell.length_b   1.000
_cell.length_c   1.000
_cell.angle_alpha   90.00
_cell.angle_beta   90.00
_cell.angle_gamma   90.00
#
_symmetry.space_group_name_H-M   'P 1'
#
loop_
_entity.id
_entity.type
_entity.pdbx_description
1 polymer ?
#
loop_
_entity_poly.entity_id
_entity_poly.type
_entity_poly.pdbx_seq_one_letter_code
_entity_poly.pdbx_strand_id
1 'polypeptide(L)'
;MNIKSIGNKIKGNPRMIEGTVYSMLIICSISHFLNDMIQSIIPSIYPIMKDKFDFSFAQIGIITLFFQMTSSILQPFTGLYADKHPRPYALSIGMCFTLVGLLLLAFAENYFLILLAVSVVGLGSSVF
;
A
#
# COMPACT_ATOMS: atom_id res chain seq x y z
N MET A 1 35.69 -29.02 -16.07
CA MET A 1 34.33 -28.46 -15.79
C MET A 1 34.06 -27.37 -16.82
N ASN A 2 33.07 -27.59 -17.71
CA ASN A 2 32.92 -26.77 -18.94
C ASN A 2 32.04 -25.57 -18.66
N ILE A 3 32.64 -24.36 -18.71
CA ILE A 3 31.96 -23.06 -18.43
C ILE A 3 30.75 -22.84 -19.36
N LYS A 4 30.77 -23.37 -20.60
CA LYS A 4 29.63 -23.34 -21.51
C LYS A 4 28.41 -24.13 -21.03
N SER A 5 28.61 -25.17 -20.25
CA SER A 5 27.53 -26.00 -19.65
C SER A 5 26.82 -25.27 -18.53
N ILE A 6 27.53 -24.43 -17.77
CA ILE A 6 26.97 -23.62 -16.68
C ILE A 6 26.15 -22.45 -17.25
N GLY A 7 26.63 -21.81 -18.32
CA GLY A 7 25.93 -20.73 -19.01
C GLY A 7 24.59 -21.15 -19.63
N ASN A 8 24.49 -22.41 -20.08
CA ASN A 8 23.24 -22.95 -20.64
C ASN A 8 22.20 -23.35 -19.59
N LYS A 9 22.64 -23.64 -18.36
CA LYS A 9 21.74 -23.96 -17.22
C LYS A 9 21.12 -22.70 -16.60
N ILE A 10 21.74 -21.55 -16.80
CA ILE A 10 21.25 -20.24 -16.26
C ILE A 10 20.26 -19.58 -17.25
N LYS A 11 20.28 -19.95 -18.53
CA LYS A 11 19.20 -19.57 -19.46
C LYS A 11 17.99 -20.45 -19.21
N GLY A 12 17.20 -20.10 -18.19
CA GLY A 12 15.88 -20.69 -18.00
C GLY A 12 15.07 -20.62 -19.30
N ASN A 13 14.24 -21.63 -19.55
CA ASN A 13 13.39 -21.67 -20.73
C ASN A 13 12.65 -20.31 -20.91
N PRO A 14 12.83 -19.59 -22.03
CA PRO A 14 12.24 -18.27 -22.23
C PRO A 14 10.73 -18.22 -21.92
N ARG A 15 10.00 -19.28 -22.28
CA ARG A 15 8.55 -19.38 -22.01
C ARG A 15 8.23 -19.49 -20.52
N MET A 16 9.10 -20.10 -19.71
CA MET A 16 8.90 -20.18 -18.26
C MET A 16 9.21 -18.83 -17.60
N ILE A 17 10.22 -18.11 -18.08
CA ILE A 17 10.54 -16.77 -17.59
C ILE A 17 9.40 -15.79 -17.91
N GLU A 18 8.91 -15.81 -19.16
CA GLU A 18 7.77 -14.99 -19.58
C GLU A 18 6.51 -15.30 -18.74
N GLY A 19 6.16 -16.57 -18.56
CA GLY A 19 5.00 -16.97 -17.75
C GLY A 19 5.11 -16.50 -16.29
N THR A 20 6.30 -16.56 -15.70
CA THR A 20 6.54 -16.08 -14.33
C THR A 20 6.41 -14.57 -14.25
N VAL A 21 6.95 -13.83 -15.21
CA VAL A 21 6.86 -12.36 -15.25
C VAL A 21 5.40 -11.91 -15.40
N TYR A 22 4.63 -12.53 -16.32
CA TYR A 22 3.20 -12.21 -16.46
C TYR A 22 2.40 -12.51 -15.20
N SER A 23 2.64 -13.64 -14.54
CA SER A 23 1.96 -13.97 -13.28
C SER A 23 2.28 -12.94 -12.18
N MET A 24 3.53 -12.53 -12.06
CA MET A 24 3.93 -11.48 -11.10
C MET A 24 3.27 -10.14 -11.41
N LEU A 25 3.24 -9.72 -12.68
CA LEU A 25 2.59 -8.48 -13.11
C LEU A 25 1.10 -8.49 -12.79
N ILE A 26 0.40 -9.60 -13.06
CA ILE A 26 -1.02 -9.75 -12.76
C ILE A 26 -1.27 -9.66 -11.25
N ILE A 27 -0.50 -10.38 -10.45
CA ILE A 27 -0.63 -10.35 -8.98
C ILE A 27 -0.38 -8.94 -8.45
N CYS A 28 0.68 -8.28 -8.88
CA CYS A 28 0.97 -6.90 -8.48
C CYS A 28 -0.15 -5.95 -8.90
N SER A 29 -0.66 -6.06 -10.14
CA SER A 29 -1.75 -5.21 -10.64
C SER A 29 -3.03 -5.39 -9.84
N ILE A 30 -3.39 -6.64 -9.50
CA ILE A 30 -4.56 -6.93 -8.66
C ILE A 30 -4.35 -6.35 -7.25
N SER A 31 -3.17 -6.51 -6.68
CA SER A 31 -2.85 -5.98 -5.35
C SER A 31 -2.93 -4.46 -5.31
N HIS A 32 -2.40 -3.76 -6.31
CA HIS A 32 -2.53 -2.32 -6.47
C HIS A 32 -4.00 -1.90 -6.61
N PHE A 33 -4.74 -2.56 -7.48
CA PHE A 33 -6.16 -2.28 -7.69
C PHE A 33 -6.97 -2.43 -6.39
N LEU A 34 -6.75 -3.50 -5.63
CA LEU A 34 -7.41 -3.71 -4.33
C LEU A 34 -7.01 -2.62 -3.32
N ASN A 35 -5.73 -2.26 -3.27
CA ASN A 35 -5.26 -1.19 -2.40
C ASN A 35 -5.91 0.16 -2.77
N ASP A 36 -6.00 0.50 -4.05
CA ASP A 36 -6.64 1.74 -4.52
C ASP A 36 -8.14 1.77 -4.22
N MET A 37 -8.83 0.63 -4.38
CA MET A 37 -10.22 0.50 -3.96
C MET A 37 -10.41 0.76 -2.47
N ILE A 38 -9.55 0.20 -1.64
CA ILE A 38 -9.59 0.40 -0.18
C ILE A 38 -9.30 1.85 0.17
N GLN A 39 -8.30 2.47 -0.45
CA GLN A 39 -7.98 3.87 -0.23
C GLN A 39 -9.14 4.82 -0.60
N SER A 40 -9.92 4.49 -1.63
CA SER A 40 -11.07 5.29 -2.06
C SER A 40 -12.20 5.34 -1.03
N ILE A 41 -12.22 4.42 -0.06
CA ILE A 41 -13.17 4.43 1.06
C ILE A 41 -13.00 5.70 1.90
N ILE A 42 -11.75 6.13 2.16
CA ILE A 42 -11.45 7.27 3.03
C ILE A 42 -12.15 8.56 2.55
N PRO A 43 -11.95 9.04 1.31
CA PRO A 43 -12.68 10.22 0.83
C PRO A 43 -14.19 10.00 0.71
N SER A 44 -14.64 8.76 0.47
CA SER A 44 -16.07 8.44 0.37
C SER A 44 -16.83 8.62 1.69
N ILE A 45 -16.16 8.46 2.82
CA ILE A 45 -16.76 8.62 4.15
C ILE A 45 -16.66 10.05 4.71
N TYR A 46 -15.97 10.99 4.02
CA TYR A 46 -15.82 12.37 4.49
C TYR A 46 -17.15 13.09 4.78
N PRO A 47 -18.21 12.98 3.94
CA PRO A 47 -19.50 13.58 4.26
C PRO A 47 -20.07 13.05 5.58
N ILE A 48 -20.00 11.74 5.79
CA ILE A 48 -20.50 11.09 7.02
C ILE A 48 -19.70 11.55 8.23
N MET A 49 -18.37 11.62 8.11
CA MET A 49 -17.51 12.10 9.20
C MET A 49 -17.78 13.57 9.53
N LYS A 50 -17.98 14.39 8.49
CA LYS A 50 -18.31 15.80 8.66
C LYS A 50 -19.60 15.98 9.44
N ASP A 51 -20.66 15.26 9.09
CA ASP A 51 -21.95 15.36 9.72
C ASP A 51 -21.97 14.76 11.14
N LYS A 52 -21.26 13.62 11.35
CA LYS A 52 -21.20 12.95 12.64
C LYS A 52 -20.41 13.70 13.71
N PHE A 53 -19.30 14.32 13.30
CA PHE A 53 -18.34 14.99 14.20
C PHE A 53 -18.35 16.50 14.09
N ASP A 54 -19.23 17.06 13.27
CA ASP A 54 -19.32 18.52 12.98
C ASP A 54 -17.97 19.13 12.52
N PHE A 55 -17.25 18.38 11.64
CA PHE A 55 -15.95 18.82 11.16
C PHE A 55 -16.07 19.95 10.15
N SER A 56 -15.19 20.93 10.28
CA SER A 56 -14.99 21.95 9.25
C SER A 56 -14.32 21.34 8.01
N PHE A 57 -14.47 21.99 6.85
CA PHE A 57 -13.76 21.59 5.62
C PHE A 57 -12.23 21.62 5.80
N ALA A 58 -11.70 22.52 6.64
CA ALA A 58 -10.28 22.57 6.97
C ALA A 58 -9.83 21.29 7.69
N GLN A 59 -10.60 20.77 8.63
CA GLN A 59 -10.30 19.53 9.35
C GLN A 59 -10.33 18.34 8.42
N ILE A 60 -11.29 18.25 7.50
CA ILE A 60 -11.32 17.20 6.46
C ILE A 60 -10.08 17.30 5.55
N GLY A 61 -9.69 18.53 5.16
CA GLY A 61 -8.47 18.79 4.40
C GLY A 61 -7.20 18.30 5.12
N ILE A 62 -7.11 18.51 6.44
CA ILE A 62 -6.00 18.03 7.25
C ILE A 62 -5.98 16.49 7.32
N ILE A 63 -7.14 15.83 7.44
CA ILE A 63 -7.22 14.35 7.37
C ILE A 63 -6.66 13.85 6.05
N THR A 64 -7.07 14.46 4.93
CA THR A 64 -6.54 14.13 3.60
C THR A 64 -5.04 14.36 3.51
N LEU A 65 -4.55 15.49 4.05
CA LEU A 65 -3.15 15.85 4.06
C LEU A 65 -2.32 14.81 4.82
N PHE A 66 -2.74 14.41 6.02
CA PHE A 66 -2.04 13.39 6.81
C PHE A 66 -1.96 12.05 6.09
N PHE A 67 -3.06 11.62 5.49
CA PHE A 67 -3.09 10.40 4.67
C PHE A 67 -2.10 10.49 3.50
N GLN A 68 -2.18 11.54 2.69
CA GLN A 68 -1.33 11.73 1.50
C GLN A 68 0.14 11.91 1.86
N MET A 69 0.46 12.69 2.89
CA MET A 69 1.84 12.85 3.34
C MET A 69 2.43 11.52 3.81
N THR A 70 1.71 10.76 4.61
CA THR A 70 2.21 9.49 5.14
C THR A 70 2.44 8.48 4.01
N SER A 71 1.52 8.36 3.06
CA SER A 71 1.70 7.46 1.92
C SER A 71 2.82 7.93 0.99
N SER A 72 2.82 9.19 0.57
CA SER A 72 3.75 9.70 -0.45
C SER A 72 5.19 9.87 0.05
N ILE A 73 5.39 10.32 1.30
CA ILE A 73 6.74 10.52 1.85
C ILE A 73 7.42 9.18 2.10
N LEU A 74 6.66 8.17 2.49
CA LEU A 74 7.23 6.85 2.80
C LEU A 74 7.46 5.99 1.58
N GLN A 75 6.77 6.20 0.47
CA GLN A 75 6.96 5.44 -0.78
C GLN A 75 8.43 5.37 -1.23
N PRO A 76 9.20 6.47 -1.35
CA PRO A 76 10.60 6.39 -1.77
C PRO A 76 11.47 5.62 -0.77
N PHE A 77 11.18 5.71 0.53
CA PHE A 77 11.93 4.97 1.55
C PHE A 77 11.62 3.48 1.52
N THR A 78 10.35 3.11 1.37
CA THR A 78 9.93 1.70 1.23
C THR A 78 10.47 1.10 -0.07
N GLY A 79 10.46 1.86 -1.18
CA GLY A 79 11.05 1.44 -2.44
C GLY A 79 12.56 1.17 -2.32
N LEU A 80 13.33 2.12 -1.80
CA LEU A 80 14.77 1.96 -1.57
C LEU A 80 15.12 0.79 -0.63
N TYR A 81 14.27 0.55 0.37
CA TYR A 81 14.45 -0.57 1.29
C TYR A 81 14.15 -1.90 0.60
N ALA A 82 13.06 -1.97 -0.18
CA ALA A 82 12.67 -3.16 -0.93
C ALA A 82 13.71 -3.55 -1.99
N ASP A 83 14.33 -2.56 -2.65
CA ASP A 83 15.39 -2.80 -3.64
C ASP A 83 16.63 -3.45 -3.01
N LYS A 84 16.97 -3.05 -1.79
CA LYS A 84 18.13 -3.60 -1.07
C LYS A 84 17.82 -4.94 -0.39
N HIS A 85 16.58 -5.14 0.03
CA HIS A 85 16.13 -6.31 0.80
C HIS A 85 14.81 -6.81 0.23
N PRO A 86 14.83 -7.52 -0.93
CA PRO A 86 13.61 -8.04 -1.53
C PRO A 86 12.92 -9.01 -0.58
N ARG A 87 11.72 -8.65 -0.13
CA ARG A 87 10.91 -9.45 0.80
C ARG A 87 9.59 -9.83 0.13
N PRO A 88 9.31 -11.14 0.00
CA PRO A 88 8.08 -11.59 -0.65
C PRO A 88 6.81 -11.22 0.12
N TYR A 89 6.93 -10.86 1.40
CA TYR A 89 5.81 -10.55 2.28
C TYR A 89 5.53 -9.04 2.43
N ALA A 90 6.27 -8.18 1.73
CA ALA A 90 6.13 -6.73 1.87
C ALA A 90 4.70 -6.25 1.58
N LEU A 91 4.11 -6.68 0.46
CA LEU A 91 2.73 -6.34 0.10
C LEU A 91 1.71 -6.83 1.15
N SER A 92 1.90 -8.06 1.66
CA SER A 92 1.01 -8.60 2.69
C SER A 92 1.07 -7.79 3.99
N ILE A 93 2.27 -7.34 4.37
CA ILE A 93 2.47 -6.47 5.53
C ILE A 93 1.79 -5.11 5.30
N GLY A 94 1.95 -4.51 4.11
CA GLY A 94 1.26 -3.29 3.73
C GLY A 94 -0.26 -3.42 3.86
N MET A 95 -0.85 -4.48 3.31
CA MET A 95 -2.28 -4.77 3.44
C MET A 95 -2.74 -4.94 4.89
N CYS A 96 -1.93 -5.58 5.74
CA CYS A 96 -2.23 -5.68 7.17
C CYS A 96 -2.28 -4.30 7.85
N PHE A 97 -1.32 -3.42 7.56
CA PHE A 97 -1.34 -2.04 8.08
C PHE A 97 -2.57 -1.27 7.60
N THR A 98 -2.92 -1.40 6.33
CA THR A 98 -4.14 -0.78 5.77
C THR A 98 -5.39 -1.29 6.48
N LEU A 99 -5.50 -2.60 6.71
CA LEU A 99 -6.63 -3.20 7.44
C LEU A 99 -6.71 -2.68 8.88
N VAL A 100 -5.59 -2.68 9.59
CA VAL A 100 -5.52 -2.16 10.98
C VAL A 100 -5.92 -0.68 11.02
N GLY A 101 -5.42 0.13 10.08
CA GLY A 101 -5.78 1.53 9.98
C GLY A 101 -7.28 1.75 9.72
N LEU A 102 -7.90 0.96 8.85
CA LEU A 102 -9.35 1.01 8.62
C LEU A 102 -10.16 0.58 9.84
N LEU A 103 -9.71 -0.45 10.57
CA LEU A 103 -10.36 -0.86 11.83
C LEU A 103 -10.25 0.25 12.87
N LEU A 104 -9.08 0.88 13.02
CA LEU A 104 -8.92 2.04 13.91
C LEU A 104 -9.85 3.20 13.49
N LEU A 105 -10.00 3.43 12.18
CA LEU A 105 -10.90 4.46 11.66
C LEU A 105 -12.36 4.15 11.98
N ALA A 106 -12.77 2.88 11.89
CA ALA A 106 -14.13 2.44 12.20
C ALA A 106 -14.51 2.66 13.69
N PHE A 107 -13.54 2.52 14.59
CA PHE A 107 -13.71 2.74 16.04
C PHE A 107 -13.27 4.14 16.48
N ALA A 108 -12.95 5.03 15.56
CA ALA A 108 -12.51 6.38 15.92
C ALA A 108 -13.67 7.21 16.48
N GLU A 109 -13.50 7.72 17.69
CA GLU A 109 -14.47 8.57 18.38
C GLU A 109 -14.03 10.04 18.44
N ASN A 110 -12.78 10.34 18.12
CA ASN A 110 -12.24 11.68 18.17
C ASN A 110 -11.31 11.99 17.00
N TYR A 111 -11.10 13.29 16.75
CA TYR A 111 -10.31 13.77 15.63
C TYR A 111 -8.86 13.26 15.62
N PHE A 112 -8.23 13.16 16.78
CA PHE A 112 -6.86 12.67 16.91
C PHE A 112 -6.73 11.20 16.49
N LEU A 113 -7.70 10.37 16.89
CA LEU A 113 -7.72 8.96 16.55
C LEU A 113 -7.97 8.76 15.05
N ILE A 114 -8.78 9.64 14.44
CA ILE A 114 -8.98 9.65 12.99
C ILE A 114 -7.68 9.97 12.25
N LEU A 115 -6.94 11.01 12.69
CA LEU A 115 -5.63 11.35 12.09
C LEU A 115 -4.63 10.19 12.22
N LEU A 116 -4.60 9.55 13.37
CA LEU A 116 -3.73 8.38 13.58
C LEU A 116 -4.15 7.22 12.67
N ALA A 117 -5.44 6.93 12.58
CA ALA A 117 -5.98 5.86 11.75
C ALA A 117 -5.63 6.05 10.27
N VAL A 118 -5.88 7.25 9.71
CA VAL A 118 -5.55 7.54 8.30
C VAL A 118 -4.05 7.53 8.05
N SER A 119 -3.23 7.91 9.04
CA SER A 119 -1.77 7.81 8.94
C SER A 119 -1.31 6.34 8.87
N VAL A 120 -1.93 5.44 9.65
CA VAL A 120 -1.66 3.99 9.60
C VAL A 120 -2.09 3.41 8.25
N VAL A 121 -3.22 3.84 7.69
CA VAL A 121 -3.61 3.45 6.32
C VAL A 121 -2.58 3.95 5.31
N GLY A 122 -2.12 5.19 5.43
CA GLY A 122 -1.07 5.75 4.58
C GLY A 122 0.26 4.98 4.65
N LEU A 123 0.66 4.52 5.86
CA LEU A 123 1.81 3.61 6.04
C LEU A 123 1.64 2.32 5.25
N GLY A 124 0.48 1.68 5.35
CA GLY A 124 0.17 0.47 4.59
C GLY A 124 0.23 0.70 3.08
N SER A 125 -0.33 1.81 2.63
CA SER A 125 -0.37 2.20 1.21
C SER A 125 1.00 2.56 0.63
N SER A 126 1.95 2.98 1.45
CA SER A 126 3.31 3.36 1.00
C SER A 126 4.12 2.18 0.46
N VAL A 127 3.68 0.94 0.68
CA VAL A 127 4.35 -0.29 0.22
C VAL A 127 3.94 -0.64 -1.21
N PHE A 128 2.87 -0.05 -1.71
CA PHE A 128 2.34 -0.24 -3.05
C PHE A 128 2.78 0.86 -4.01
#